data_5f2bdc9f447ef06b299053ebc68ad897
#
_entry.id   5f2bdc9f447ef06b299053ebc68ad897
#
_cell.length_a   1.000
_cell.length_b   1.000
_cell.length_c   1.000
_cell.angle_alpha   90.00
_cell.angle_beta   90.00
_cell.angle_gamma   90.00
#
_symmetry.space_group_name_H-M   'P 1'
#
loop_
_entity.id
_entity.type
_entity.pdbx_description
1 polymer ?
#
loop_
_entity_poly.entity_id
_entity_poly.type
_entity_poly.pdbx_seq_one_letter_code
_entity_poly.pdbx_strand_id
1 'polypeptide(L)'
;MLIVLAGTIGAGKSSLAAALGEHLGTEVFYEAVDNNPVLDLYYQDPKKYAFLLQIFFLNKRFQSIKEAYKADNNVLDRSIFEDELFLTLNYKNGNVTKTELDIYKELLSNMLEELEGMPKKSPDLLIYIDVSFEKMLERITKRGRSYEQIADNPDLYEYYQQVHDEYPNWYDNYDASPKIRIDGNKLDFVNNVEDLQYVFDLIDAQLEKLGLL
;
A
#
# COMPACT_ATOMS: atom_id res chain seq x y z
N MET A 1 -6.87 -12.31 12.99
CA MET A 1 -6.55 -12.33 11.55
C MET A 1 -6.10 -10.94 11.12
N LEU A 2 -5.05 -10.82 10.32
CA LEU A 2 -4.54 -9.58 9.79
C LEU A 2 -4.42 -9.69 8.26
N ILE A 3 -5.20 -8.90 7.53
CA ILE A 3 -5.17 -8.82 6.07
C ILE A 3 -4.53 -7.50 5.66
N VAL A 4 -3.62 -7.53 4.70
CA VAL A 4 -2.95 -6.34 4.20
C VAL A 4 -3.19 -6.18 2.71
N LEU A 5 -3.60 -4.99 2.30
CA LEU A 5 -3.76 -4.64 0.89
C LEU A 5 -2.49 -3.97 0.36
N ALA A 6 -2.04 -4.41 -0.79
CA ALA A 6 -0.88 -3.85 -1.50
C ALA A 6 -1.25 -3.47 -2.94
N GLY A 7 -0.47 -2.58 -3.53
CA GLY A 7 -0.66 -2.15 -4.91
C GLY A 7 -0.31 -0.68 -5.13
N THR A 8 -0.18 -0.31 -6.39
CA THR A 8 0.24 1.02 -6.81
C THR A 8 -0.74 2.13 -6.38
N ILE A 9 -0.36 3.37 -6.56
CA ILE A 9 -1.24 4.54 -6.39
C ILE A 9 -2.46 4.36 -7.31
N GLY A 10 -3.67 4.63 -6.82
CA GLY A 10 -4.89 4.47 -7.62
C GLY A 10 -5.35 3.03 -7.85
N ALA A 11 -4.70 2.00 -7.29
CA ALA A 11 -5.11 0.60 -7.48
C ALA A 11 -6.50 0.26 -6.91
N GLY A 12 -7.02 1.05 -5.96
CA GLY A 12 -8.32 0.82 -5.33
C GLY A 12 -8.23 0.18 -3.94
N LYS A 13 -7.06 0.18 -3.31
CA LYS A 13 -6.81 -0.40 -1.98
C LYS A 13 -7.81 0.07 -0.93
N SER A 14 -7.95 1.38 -0.75
CA SER A 14 -8.82 1.94 0.29
C SER A 14 -10.29 1.57 0.09
N SER A 15 -10.75 1.49 -1.17
CA SER A 15 -12.11 1.06 -1.50
C SER A 15 -12.33 -0.42 -1.16
N LEU A 16 -11.38 -1.28 -1.52
CA LEU A 16 -11.45 -2.70 -1.16
C LEU A 16 -11.29 -2.92 0.34
N ALA A 17 -10.42 -2.13 1.02
CA ALA A 17 -10.27 -2.20 2.47
C ALA A 17 -11.58 -1.90 3.20
N ALA A 18 -12.29 -0.84 2.79
CA ALA A 18 -13.59 -0.49 3.35
C ALA A 18 -14.62 -1.62 3.15
N ALA A 19 -14.77 -2.10 1.92
CA ALA A 19 -15.71 -3.16 1.60
C ALA A 19 -15.38 -4.48 2.32
N LEU A 20 -14.10 -4.83 2.41
CA LEU A 20 -13.64 -6.04 3.10
C LEU A 20 -13.82 -5.93 4.63
N GLY A 21 -13.62 -4.74 5.20
CA GLY A 21 -13.90 -4.49 6.62
C GLY A 21 -15.37 -4.71 6.98
N GLU A 22 -16.29 -4.26 6.12
CA GLU A 22 -17.73 -4.52 6.27
C GLU A 22 -18.05 -6.02 6.09
N HIS A 23 -17.50 -6.67 5.06
CA HIS A 23 -17.70 -8.08 4.76
C HIS A 23 -17.27 -9.00 5.91
N LEU A 24 -16.11 -8.73 6.49
CA LEU A 24 -15.53 -9.53 7.57
C LEU A 24 -15.95 -9.06 8.97
N GLY A 25 -16.66 -7.94 9.08
CA GLY A 25 -17.05 -7.35 10.37
C GLY A 25 -15.84 -6.91 11.20
N THR A 26 -14.82 -6.33 10.58
CA THR A 26 -13.55 -5.98 11.22
C THR A 26 -13.18 -4.51 11.06
N GLU A 27 -12.23 -4.04 11.88
CA GLU A 27 -11.69 -2.70 11.78
C GLU A 27 -10.76 -2.54 10.57
N VAL A 28 -10.75 -1.34 9.98
CA VAL A 28 -9.89 -0.98 8.85
C VAL A 28 -8.94 0.12 9.27
N PHE A 29 -7.64 -0.08 9.02
CA PHE A 29 -6.59 0.92 9.23
C PHE A 29 -6.17 1.49 7.88
N TYR A 30 -6.59 2.72 7.62
CA TYR A 30 -6.29 3.41 6.36
C TYR A 30 -4.89 4.03 6.36
N GLU A 31 -4.30 4.12 5.15
CA GLU A 31 -3.07 4.88 4.95
C GLU A 31 -3.27 6.35 5.36
N ALA A 32 -2.30 6.90 6.10
CA ALA A 32 -2.36 8.26 6.64
C ALA A 32 -2.09 9.32 5.54
N VAL A 33 -3.01 9.42 4.59
CA VAL A 33 -2.97 10.40 3.49
C VAL A 33 -3.66 11.69 3.90
N ASP A 34 -4.86 11.56 4.50
CA ASP A 34 -5.62 12.71 4.99
C ASP A 34 -4.90 13.35 6.19
N ASN A 35 -4.82 14.67 6.19
CA ASN A 35 -4.07 15.44 7.18
C ASN A 35 -2.55 15.15 7.23
N ASN A 36 -1.97 14.60 6.14
CA ASN A 36 -0.53 14.43 6.04
C ASN A 36 0.14 15.79 5.79
N PRO A 37 0.96 16.29 6.73
CA PRO A 37 1.54 17.65 6.62
C PRO A 37 2.67 17.73 5.58
N VAL A 38 3.11 16.61 5.02
CA VAL A 38 4.28 16.54 4.15
C VAL A 38 3.91 16.16 2.71
N LEU A 39 2.77 15.50 2.51
CA LEU A 39 2.42 14.90 1.21
C LEU A 39 2.32 15.95 0.08
N ASP A 40 1.61 17.05 0.32
CA ASP A 40 1.50 18.15 -0.65
C ASP A 40 2.85 18.83 -0.92
N LEU A 41 3.66 19.03 0.12
CA LEU A 41 5.01 19.57 0.00
C LEU A 41 5.94 18.66 -0.82
N TYR A 42 5.79 17.35 -0.68
CA TYR A 42 6.56 16.38 -1.44
C TYR A 42 6.29 16.49 -2.95
N TYR A 43 5.02 16.59 -3.33
CA TYR A 43 4.68 16.75 -4.76
C TYR A 43 5.16 18.07 -5.35
N GLN A 44 5.35 19.12 -4.53
CA GLN A 44 5.90 20.40 -4.95
C GLN A 44 7.44 20.38 -5.03
N ASP A 45 8.13 19.71 -4.11
CA ASP A 45 9.59 19.60 -4.06
C ASP A 45 10.01 18.22 -3.52
N PRO A 46 10.01 17.19 -4.39
CA PRO A 46 10.39 15.84 -3.99
C PRO A 46 11.80 15.76 -3.38
N LYS A 47 12.74 16.54 -3.92
CA LYS A 47 14.13 16.54 -3.47
C LYS A 47 14.29 16.99 -2.02
N LYS A 48 13.43 17.88 -1.57
CA LYS A 48 13.46 18.40 -0.21
C LYS A 48 12.67 17.56 0.78
N TYR A 49 11.58 16.95 0.33
CA TYR A 49 10.60 16.35 1.24
C TYR A 49 10.47 14.83 1.12
N ALA A 50 11.13 14.17 0.16
CA ALA A 50 11.00 12.72 -0.04
C ALA A 50 11.35 11.92 1.23
N PHE A 51 12.49 12.17 1.84
CA PHE A 51 12.91 11.47 3.04
C PHE A 51 11.94 11.70 4.20
N LEU A 52 11.55 12.96 4.44
CA LEU A 52 10.61 13.31 5.52
C LEU A 52 9.23 12.64 5.31
N LEU A 53 8.74 12.60 4.08
CA LEU A 53 7.47 11.93 3.75
C LEU A 53 7.54 10.43 4.04
N GLN A 54 8.63 9.76 3.65
CA GLN A 54 8.77 8.33 3.88
C GLN A 54 8.90 7.99 5.38
N ILE A 55 9.61 8.80 6.15
CA ILE A 55 9.64 8.68 7.63
C ILE A 55 8.25 8.86 8.24
N PHE A 56 7.48 9.83 7.75
CA PHE A 56 6.11 10.05 8.23
C PHE A 56 5.22 8.81 7.97
N PHE A 57 5.23 8.30 6.73
CA PHE A 57 4.44 7.11 6.39
C PHE A 57 4.88 5.88 7.18
N LEU A 58 6.17 5.61 7.26
CA LEU A 58 6.71 4.48 8.03
C LEU A 58 6.27 4.53 9.49
N ASN A 59 6.40 5.68 10.15
CA ASN A 59 5.97 5.86 11.54
C ASN A 59 4.46 5.62 11.72
N LYS A 60 3.63 6.19 10.83
CA LYS A 60 2.17 6.00 10.89
C LYS A 60 1.75 4.57 10.64
N ARG A 61 2.39 3.90 9.68
CA ARG A 61 2.11 2.50 9.36
C ARG A 61 2.51 1.57 10.49
N PHE A 62 3.67 1.80 11.09
CA PHE A 62 4.11 1.04 12.25
C PHE A 62 3.16 1.25 13.45
N GLN A 63 2.64 2.47 13.65
CA GLN A 63 1.62 2.73 14.64
C GLN A 63 0.34 1.92 14.37
N SER A 64 -0.18 1.97 13.12
CA SER A 64 -1.38 1.21 12.72
C SER A 64 -1.20 -0.30 12.92
N ILE A 65 -0.03 -0.86 12.59
CA ILE A 65 0.28 -2.27 12.83
C ILE A 65 0.18 -2.59 14.33
N LYS A 66 0.79 -1.79 15.20
CA LYS A 66 0.72 -2.01 16.65
C LYS A 66 -0.70 -1.91 17.22
N GLU A 67 -1.53 -1.04 16.65
CA GLU A 67 -2.94 -0.91 17.04
C GLU A 67 -3.75 -2.11 16.55
N ALA A 68 -3.56 -2.53 15.30
CA ALA A 68 -4.21 -3.69 14.71
C ALA A 68 -3.93 -5.00 15.47
N TYR A 69 -2.73 -5.15 16.03
CA TYR A 69 -2.39 -6.31 16.84
C TYR A 69 -3.26 -6.49 18.09
N LYS A 70 -3.80 -5.41 18.63
CA LYS A 70 -4.60 -5.49 19.87
C LYS A 70 -5.96 -6.13 19.67
N ALA A 71 -6.52 -6.04 18.46
CA ALA A 71 -7.88 -6.46 18.16
C ALA A 71 -7.98 -7.80 17.39
N ASP A 72 -6.88 -8.34 16.88
CA ASP A 72 -6.74 -9.65 16.21
C ASP A 72 -7.73 -9.96 15.07
N ASN A 73 -8.37 -8.98 14.47
CA ASN A 73 -9.17 -9.12 13.25
C ASN A 73 -9.25 -7.78 12.55
N ASN A 74 -8.36 -7.53 11.57
CA ASN A 74 -8.19 -6.21 10.99
C ASN A 74 -7.76 -6.25 9.54
N VAL A 75 -8.05 -5.16 8.81
CA VAL A 75 -7.60 -4.89 7.45
C VAL A 75 -6.72 -3.65 7.43
N LEU A 76 -5.55 -3.74 6.82
CA LEU A 76 -4.59 -2.64 6.64
C LEU A 76 -4.57 -2.20 5.17
N ASP A 77 -4.81 -0.91 4.93
CA ASP A 77 -4.66 -0.28 3.62
C ASP A 77 -3.19 0.11 3.43
N ARG A 78 -2.44 -0.71 2.76
CA ARG A 78 -1.01 -0.68 2.45
C ARG A 78 -0.12 -1.44 3.45
N SER A 79 0.88 -2.08 2.89
CA SER A 79 1.86 -2.90 3.60
C SER A 79 3.11 -2.10 3.98
N ILE A 80 3.68 -2.37 5.16
CA ILE A 80 5.01 -1.86 5.55
C ILE A 80 6.12 -2.43 4.65
N PHE A 81 5.89 -3.58 4.04
CA PHE A 81 6.84 -4.20 3.11
C PHE A 81 6.94 -3.48 1.76
N GLU A 82 6.02 -2.54 1.44
CA GLU A 82 6.09 -1.67 0.26
C GLU A 82 6.93 -0.40 0.51
N ASP A 83 7.23 -0.07 1.76
CA ASP A 83 7.85 1.21 2.11
C ASP A 83 9.25 1.39 1.55
N GLU A 84 10.04 0.32 1.52
CA GLU A 84 11.39 0.35 0.93
C GLU A 84 11.36 0.65 -0.58
N LEU A 85 10.30 0.20 -1.30
CA LEU A 85 10.13 0.46 -2.72
C LEU A 85 10.11 1.96 -3.01
N PHE A 86 9.27 2.71 -2.30
CA PHE A 86 9.11 4.15 -2.52
C PHE A 86 10.37 4.94 -2.22
N LEU A 87 11.07 4.62 -1.12
CA LEU A 87 12.31 5.32 -0.82
C LEU A 87 13.44 4.96 -1.79
N THR A 88 13.54 3.69 -2.19
CA THR A 88 14.53 3.24 -3.18
C THR A 88 14.31 3.94 -4.52
N LEU A 89 13.05 4.13 -4.93
CA LEU A 89 12.73 4.89 -6.14
C LEU A 89 13.15 6.36 -6.02
N ASN A 90 12.87 7.00 -4.88
CA ASN A 90 13.31 8.37 -4.63
C ASN A 90 14.84 8.51 -4.63
N TYR A 91 15.58 7.48 -4.15
CA TYR A 91 17.03 7.44 -4.26
C TYR A 91 17.50 7.33 -5.72
N LYS A 92 16.89 6.45 -6.52
CA LYS A 92 17.19 6.31 -7.96
C LYS A 92 16.98 7.64 -8.71
N ASN A 93 15.97 8.40 -8.31
CA ASN A 93 15.63 9.71 -8.89
C ASN A 93 16.45 10.89 -8.32
N GLY A 94 17.39 10.62 -7.39
CA GLY A 94 18.24 11.66 -6.80
C GLY A 94 17.53 12.59 -5.80
N ASN A 95 16.34 12.21 -5.33
CA ASN A 95 15.58 12.94 -4.32
C ASN A 95 16.03 12.63 -2.88
N VAL A 96 16.74 11.52 -2.69
CA VAL A 96 17.23 11.04 -1.41
C VAL A 96 18.69 10.65 -1.55
N THR A 97 19.50 10.94 -0.56
CA THR A 97 20.92 10.58 -0.52
C THR A 97 21.11 9.11 -0.13
N LYS A 98 22.28 8.55 -0.45
CA LYS A 98 22.64 7.18 -0.02
C LYS A 98 22.57 7.03 1.50
N THR A 99 23.02 8.03 2.24
CA THR A 99 23.01 8.03 3.71
C THR A 99 21.58 7.97 4.25
N GLU A 100 20.64 8.75 3.69
CA GLU A 100 19.23 8.73 4.08
C GLU A 100 18.59 7.37 3.77
N LEU A 101 18.89 6.78 2.59
CA LEU A 101 18.42 5.46 2.23
C LEU A 101 18.91 4.39 3.22
N ASP A 102 20.20 4.43 3.60
CA ASP A 102 20.77 3.44 4.50
C ASP A 102 20.20 3.55 5.92
N ILE A 103 20.07 4.79 6.45
CA ILE A 103 19.44 5.03 7.75
C ILE A 103 17.98 4.54 7.76
N TYR A 104 17.25 4.80 6.68
CA TYR A 104 15.85 4.35 6.58
C TYR A 104 15.73 2.82 6.56
N LYS A 105 16.60 2.13 5.80
CA LYS A 105 16.61 0.67 5.76
C LYS A 105 16.93 0.07 7.12
N GLU A 106 17.88 0.65 7.84
CA GLU A 106 18.20 0.24 9.22
C GLU A 106 17.00 0.44 10.15
N LEU A 107 16.35 1.62 10.07
CA LEU A 107 15.15 1.90 10.85
C LEU A 107 14.00 0.92 10.54
N LEU A 108 13.73 0.65 9.25
CA LEU A 108 12.73 -0.31 8.82
C LEU A 108 13.06 -1.73 9.32
N SER A 109 14.32 -2.15 9.22
CA SER A 109 14.76 -3.45 9.75
C SER A 109 14.50 -3.58 11.25
N ASN A 110 14.89 -2.58 12.03
CA ASN A 110 14.64 -2.54 13.47
C ASN A 110 13.15 -2.61 13.80
N MET A 111 12.29 -1.90 13.04
CA MET A 111 10.85 -1.96 13.23
C MET A 111 10.27 -3.34 12.89
N LEU A 112 10.77 -4.00 11.84
CA LEU A 112 10.36 -5.36 11.49
C LEU A 112 10.81 -6.38 12.54
N GLU A 113 12.01 -6.24 13.11
CA GLU A 113 12.50 -7.06 14.23
C GLU A 113 11.62 -6.90 15.49
N GLU A 114 11.20 -5.67 15.81
CA GLU A 114 10.25 -5.41 16.91
C GLU A 114 8.91 -6.14 16.69
N LEU A 115 8.42 -6.14 15.45
CA LEU A 115 7.23 -6.92 15.09
C LEU A 115 7.46 -8.42 15.27
N GLU A 116 8.71 -8.89 15.15
CA GLU A 116 9.08 -10.30 15.39
C GLU A 116 8.84 -10.78 16.83
N GLY A 117 8.94 -9.92 17.80
CA GLY A 117 8.59 -10.19 19.19
C GLY A 117 7.09 -10.24 19.48
N MET A 118 6.25 -9.84 18.54
CA MET A 118 4.80 -9.87 18.65
C MET A 118 4.23 -11.19 18.12
N PRO A 119 3.08 -11.67 18.63
CA PRO A 119 2.51 -12.97 18.25
C PRO A 119 2.20 -13.14 16.76
N LYS A 120 2.02 -12.04 16.01
CA LYS A 120 1.77 -12.03 14.56
C LYS A 120 2.63 -10.96 13.90
N LYS A 121 3.76 -11.37 13.35
CA LYS A 121 4.74 -10.52 12.66
C LYS A 121 4.32 -10.10 11.27
N SER A 122 3.82 -11.08 10.55
CA SER A 122 3.43 -10.98 9.15
C SER A 122 1.92 -10.97 9.07
N PRO A 123 1.33 -10.38 8.04
CA PRO A 123 -0.08 -10.55 7.79
C PRO A 123 -0.41 -12.03 7.59
N ASP A 124 -1.63 -12.42 7.92
CA ASP A 124 -2.14 -13.75 7.61
C ASP A 124 -2.37 -13.90 6.10
N LEU A 125 -2.68 -12.80 5.41
CA LEU A 125 -2.84 -12.74 3.96
C LEU A 125 -2.46 -11.36 3.42
N LEU A 126 -1.64 -11.34 2.36
CA LEU A 126 -1.43 -10.14 1.53
C LEU A 126 -2.28 -10.22 0.27
N ILE A 127 -3.03 -9.18 -0.01
CA ILE A 127 -3.85 -9.03 -1.22
C ILE A 127 -3.24 -7.93 -2.10
N TYR A 128 -2.66 -8.32 -3.22
CA TYR A 128 -2.10 -7.39 -4.20
C TYR A 128 -3.14 -7.07 -5.28
N ILE A 129 -3.47 -5.79 -5.42
CA ILE A 129 -4.35 -5.30 -6.49
C ILE A 129 -3.48 -4.85 -7.65
N ASP A 130 -3.53 -5.63 -8.73
CA ASP A 130 -2.79 -5.37 -9.95
C ASP A 130 -3.65 -4.63 -10.96
N VAL A 131 -3.15 -3.50 -11.44
CA VAL A 131 -3.81 -2.67 -12.46
C VAL A 131 -2.80 -2.26 -13.52
N SER A 132 -3.25 -2.07 -14.76
CA SER A 132 -2.39 -1.49 -15.81
C SER A 132 -2.07 -0.03 -15.50
N PHE A 133 -1.01 0.46 -16.11
CA PHE A 133 -0.59 1.84 -15.95
C PHE A 133 -1.68 2.83 -16.40
N GLU A 134 -2.37 2.54 -17.51
CA GLU A 134 -3.49 3.34 -18.01
C GLU A 134 -4.64 3.38 -17.00
N LYS A 135 -4.98 2.23 -16.40
CA LYS A 135 -6.03 2.16 -15.38
C LYS A 135 -5.66 2.89 -14.10
N MET A 136 -4.40 2.82 -13.71
CA MET A 136 -3.85 3.61 -12.60
C MET A 136 -4.05 5.10 -12.84
N LEU A 137 -3.65 5.62 -14.03
CA LEU A 137 -3.78 7.03 -14.37
C LEU A 137 -5.24 7.49 -14.45
N GLU A 138 -6.11 6.67 -15.04
CA GLU A 138 -7.57 6.93 -15.08
C GLU A 138 -8.12 7.12 -13.65
N ARG A 139 -7.77 6.22 -12.72
CA ARG A 139 -8.24 6.26 -11.34
C ARG A 139 -7.67 7.44 -10.54
N ILE A 140 -6.40 7.80 -10.75
CA ILE A 140 -5.78 8.99 -10.15
C ILE A 140 -6.49 10.26 -10.63
N THR A 141 -6.74 10.37 -11.93
CA THR A 141 -7.45 11.52 -12.52
C THR A 141 -8.88 11.60 -11.96
N LYS A 142 -9.61 10.49 -11.92
CA LYS A 142 -10.99 10.44 -11.39
C LYS A 142 -11.05 10.82 -9.90
N ARG A 143 -10.05 10.44 -9.11
CA ARG A 143 -9.95 10.79 -7.67
C ARG A 143 -9.78 12.29 -7.46
N GLY A 144 -9.09 12.99 -8.37
CA GLY A 144 -9.08 14.45 -8.43
C GLY A 144 -8.27 15.16 -7.33
N ARG A 145 -7.32 14.51 -6.66
CA ARG A 145 -6.42 15.19 -5.72
C ARG A 145 -5.51 16.12 -6.51
N SER A 146 -5.51 17.43 -6.18
CA SER A 146 -4.84 18.47 -6.96
C SER A 146 -3.34 18.22 -7.14
N TYR A 147 -2.65 17.79 -6.11
CA TYR A 147 -1.20 17.53 -6.15
C TYR A 147 -0.80 16.25 -6.92
N GLU A 148 -1.77 15.41 -7.31
CA GLU A 148 -1.53 14.17 -8.07
C GLU A 148 -1.85 14.30 -9.56
N GLN A 149 -2.29 15.46 -10.04
CA GLN A 149 -2.76 15.62 -11.41
C GLN A 149 -1.61 15.86 -12.39
N ILE A 150 -1.46 14.97 -13.38
CA ILE A 150 -0.45 15.09 -14.45
C ILE A 150 -0.68 16.36 -15.29
N ALA A 151 -1.94 16.80 -15.43
CA ALA A 151 -2.27 18.02 -16.16
C ALA A 151 -1.60 19.26 -15.53
N ASP A 152 -1.42 19.27 -14.21
CA ASP A 152 -0.82 20.37 -13.46
C ASP A 152 0.70 20.17 -13.26
N ASN A 153 1.17 18.92 -13.27
CA ASN A 153 2.58 18.57 -13.13
C ASN A 153 2.94 17.37 -14.04
N PRO A 154 3.41 17.61 -15.26
CA PRO A 154 3.76 16.57 -16.24
C PRO A 154 4.84 15.58 -15.77
N ASP A 155 5.74 15.97 -14.86
CA ASP A 155 6.82 15.11 -14.35
C ASP A 155 6.27 13.93 -13.54
N LEU A 156 5.03 14.03 -13.08
CA LEU A 156 4.33 12.94 -12.39
C LEU A 156 4.09 11.72 -13.29
N TYR A 157 4.02 11.89 -14.61
CA TYR A 157 3.83 10.78 -15.54
C TYR A 157 4.98 9.79 -15.44
N GLU A 158 6.22 10.27 -15.51
CA GLU A 158 7.41 9.42 -15.40
C GLU A 158 7.52 8.80 -14.00
N TYR A 159 7.26 9.56 -12.96
CA TYR A 159 7.23 9.06 -11.59
C TYR A 159 6.21 7.93 -11.40
N TYR A 160 4.99 8.09 -11.92
CA TYR A 160 3.96 7.07 -11.83
C TYR A 160 4.30 5.81 -12.64
N GLN A 161 4.93 5.98 -13.82
CA GLN A 161 5.42 4.85 -14.61
C GLN A 161 6.46 4.06 -13.81
N GLN A 162 7.43 4.73 -13.22
CA GLN A 162 8.47 4.10 -12.40
C GLN A 162 7.87 3.37 -11.19
N VAL A 163 6.93 3.99 -10.48
CA VAL A 163 6.22 3.34 -9.36
C VAL A 163 5.50 2.09 -9.84
N HIS A 164 4.76 2.19 -10.93
CA HIS A 164 4.00 1.06 -11.49
C HIS A 164 4.92 -0.11 -11.85
N ASP A 165 6.03 0.16 -12.51
CA ASP A 165 6.96 -0.86 -13.03
C ASP A 165 7.70 -1.63 -11.92
N GLU A 166 7.85 -1.05 -10.72
CA GLU A 166 8.49 -1.74 -9.58
C GLU A 166 7.57 -2.80 -8.92
N TYR A 167 6.25 -2.67 -9.02
CA TYR A 167 5.30 -3.53 -8.29
C TYR A 167 5.31 -5.00 -8.69
N PRO A 168 5.38 -5.38 -9.98
CA PRO A 168 5.41 -6.80 -10.36
C PRO A 168 6.60 -7.54 -9.73
N ASN A 169 7.79 -6.93 -9.81
CA ASN A 169 9.00 -7.50 -9.21
C ASN A 169 8.92 -7.54 -7.68
N TRP A 170 8.38 -6.50 -7.05
CA TRP A 170 8.14 -6.48 -5.62
C TRP A 170 7.20 -7.60 -5.18
N TYR A 171 6.07 -7.76 -5.87
CA TYR A 171 5.11 -8.81 -5.55
C TYR A 171 5.69 -10.21 -5.72
N ASP A 172 6.43 -10.45 -6.79
CA ASP A 172 7.02 -11.76 -7.07
C ASP A 172 8.02 -12.16 -5.97
N ASN A 173 8.79 -11.20 -5.45
CA ASN A 173 9.78 -11.41 -4.38
C ASN A 173 9.20 -11.33 -2.96
N TYR A 174 7.96 -10.92 -2.76
CA TYR A 174 7.34 -10.89 -1.43
C TYR A 174 7.11 -12.32 -0.92
N ASP A 175 7.62 -12.63 0.26
CA ASP A 175 7.58 -13.97 0.89
C ASP A 175 7.20 -13.94 2.39
N ALA A 176 6.89 -12.76 2.94
CA ALA A 176 6.60 -12.61 4.37
C ALA A 176 5.27 -13.24 4.82
N SER A 177 4.35 -13.55 3.91
CA SER A 177 3.08 -14.23 4.19
C SER A 177 2.50 -14.88 2.93
N PRO A 178 1.43 -15.71 3.07
CA PRO A 178 0.57 -16.06 1.95
C PRO A 178 0.10 -14.82 1.19
N LYS A 179 0.01 -14.90 -0.12
CA LYS A 179 -0.39 -13.77 -0.97
C LYS A 179 -1.32 -14.21 -2.09
N ILE A 180 -2.25 -13.31 -2.47
CA ILE A 180 -3.08 -13.45 -3.66
C ILE A 180 -3.01 -12.18 -4.50
N ARG A 181 -3.33 -12.32 -5.80
CA ARG A 181 -3.37 -11.22 -6.76
C ARG A 181 -4.79 -11.04 -7.28
N ILE A 182 -5.30 -9.83 -7.21
CA ILE A 182 -6.59 -9.42 -7.78
C ILE A 182 -6.33 -8.65 -9.09
N ASP A 183 -6.89 -9.12 -10.19
CA ASP A 183 -6.81 -8.44 -11.49
C ASP A 183 -7.80 -7.27 -11.53
N GLY A 184 -7.34 -6.10 -11.11
CA GLY A 184 -8.12 -4.87 -11.07
C GLY A 184 -8.34 -4.23 -12.44
N ASN A 185 -7.85 -4.85 -13.54
CA ASN A 185 -8.17 -4.45 -14.90
C ASN A 185 -9.50 -5.05 -15.34
N LYS A 186 -9.75 -6.30 -14.93
CA LYS A 186 -10.97 -7.03 -15.27
C LYS A 186 -12.10 -6.79 -14.28
N LEU A 187 -11.76 -6.58 -13.01
CA LEU A 187 -12.72 -6.49 -11.91
C LEU A 187 -12.90 -5.03 -11.46
N ASP A 188 -14.09 -4.47 -11.66
CA ASP A 188 -14.48 -3.16 -11.14
C ASP A 188 -15.22 -3.31 -9.81
N PHE A 189 -14.55 -3.85 -8.82
CA PHE A 189 -15.09 -4.09 -7.47
C PHE A 189 -15.51 -2.82 -6.74
N VAL A 190 -15.31 -1.63 -7.31
CA VAL A 190 -15.76 -0.35 -6.73
C VAL A 190 -17.15 0.02 -7.22
N ASN A 191 -17.47 -0.24 -8.49
CA ASN A 191 -18.74 0.19 -9.09
C ASN A 191 -19.63 -0.98 -9.53
N ASN A 192 -19.12 -2.21 -9.50
CA ASN A 192 -19.83 -3.42 -9.90
C ASN A 192 -19.93 -4.39 -8.72
N VAL A 193 -21.18 -4.65 -8.27
CA VAL A 193 -21.46 -5.53 -7.12
C VAL A 193 -21.10 -6.99 -7.41
N GLU A 194 -21.26 -7.46 -8.66
CA GLU A 194 -20.92 -8.83 -9.03
C GLU A 194 -19.41 -9.05 -9.00
N ASP A 195 -18.63 -8.07 -9.47
CA ASP A 195 -17.16 -8.10 -9.39
C ASP A 195 -16.68 -8.05 -7.93
N LEU A 196 -17.32 -7.24 -7.09
CA LEU A 196 -17.01 -7.17 -5.66
C LEU A 196 -17.29 -8.50 -4.98
N GLN A 197 -18.44 -9.12 -5.25
CA GLN A 197 -18.77 -10.43 -4.69
C GLN A 197 -17.76 -11.49 -5.14
N TYR A 198 -17.36 -11.49 -6.41
CA TYR A 198 -16.33 -12.40 -6.90
C TYR A 198 -14.99 -12.20 -6.19
N VAL A 199 -14.60 -10.96 -5.90
CA VAL A 199 -13.40 -10.67 -5.12
C VAL A 199 -13.52 -11.20 -3.70
N PHE A 200 -14.67 -11.06 -3.04
CA PHE A 200 -14.92 -11.65 -1.72
C PHE A 200 -14.82 -13.17 -1.75
N ASP A 201 -15.44 -13.82 -2.73
CA ASP A 201 -15.41 -15.29 -2.87
C ASP A 201 -13.95 -15.79 -3.01
N LEU A 202 -13.08 -15.05 -3.76
CA LEU A 202 -11.66 -15.38 -3.89
C LEU A 202 -10.90 -15.23 -2.56
N ILE A 203 -11.19 -14.18 -1.80
CA ILE A 203 -10.55 -13.91 -0.52
C ILE A 203 -11.00 -14.93 0.51
N ASP A 204 -12.30 -15.19 0.63
CA ASP A 204 -12.88 -16.14 1.58
C ASP A 204 -12.34 -17.56 1.33
N ALA A 205 -12.31 -18.01 0.08
CA ALA A 205 -11.72 -19.29 -0.28
C ALA A 205 -10.24 -19.41 0.11
N GLN A 206 -9.48 -18.31 0.04
CA GLN A 206 -8.10 -18.31 0.49
C GLN A 206 -8.00 -18.32 2.02
N LEU A 207 -8.86 -17.58 2.71
CA LEU A 207 -8.91 -17.55 4.18
C LEU A 207 -9.33 -18.91 4.74
N GLU A 208 -10.34 -19.58 4.15
CA GLU A 208 -10.72 -20.96 4.50
C GLU A 208 -9.56 -21.94 4.32
N LYS A 209 -8.84 -21.85 3.19
CA LYS A 209 -7.65 -22.68 2.94
C LYS A 209 -6.54 -22.48 3.98
N LEU A 210 -6.46 -21.27 4.55
CA LEU A 210 -5.52 -20.94 5.62
C LEU A 210 -6.05 -21.28 7.02
N GLY A 211 -7.31 -21.72 7.14
CA GLY A 211 -7.96 -22.02 8.42
C GLY A 211 -8.28 -20.78 9.25
N LEU A 212 -8.59 -19.65 8.59
CA LEU A 212 -8.85 -18.35 9.20
C LEU A 212 -10.34 -17.96 9.18
N LEU A 213 -11.14 -18.66 8.39
CA LEU A 213 -12.62 -18.65 8.36
C LEU A 213 -13.17 -20.03 8.70
#